data_1eee3243ec221e12523acfac6b77c1b4
#
_entry.id   1eee3243ec221e12523acfac6b77c1b4
#
_cell.length_a   1.000
_cell.length_b   1.000
_cell.length_c   1.000
_cell.angle_alpha   90.00
_cell.angle_beta   90.00
_cell.angle_gamma   90.00
#
_symmetry.space_group_name_H-M   'P 1'
#
loop_
_entity.id
_entity.type
_entity.pdbx_description
1 polymer ?
#
loop_
_entity_poly.entity_id
_entity_poly.type
_entity_poly.pdbx_seq_one_letter_code
_entity_poly.pdbx_strand_id
1 'polypeptide(L)'
;MQQKDETMARMIFMLNGPNLNLLGKRQPEIYGHDTLNDIARDCDLAADKLDLTLTHLQSNHEGQLIDWIHQAREEAEGIIMNPGAFSHSSIAILDALNTFEGPLLEVHISNIHKRESFRHHSYVSLRAEGVIAGFGIDGYGIAVQHIAKLLTT
;
A
#
# COMPACT_ATOMS: atom_id res chain seq x y z
N MET A 1 9.17 -11.46 30.67
CA MET A 1 9.06 -11.29 30.05
C MET A 1 8.79 -11.09 28.81
N GLN A 2 8.90 -10.76 28.18
CA GLN A 2 8.43 -10.37 27.02
C GLN A 2 9.18 -10.80 25.86
N GLN A 3 9.71 -11.98 25.89
CA GLN A 3 10.36 -12.46 24.77
C GLN A 3 9.54 -12.61 23.57
N LYS A 4 8.23 -12.84 23.71
CA LYS A 4 7.43 -13.01 22.55
C LYS A 4 7.36 -11.73 21.74
N ASP A 5 7.44 -10.61 22.38
CA ASP A 5 7.38 -9.37 21.65
C ASP A 5 8.62 -9.18 20.79
N GLU A 6 9.73 -9.69 21.21
CA GLU A 6 10.94 -9.55 20.45
C GLU A 6 10.95 -10.46 19.25
N THR A 7 10.18 -11.55 19.28
CA THR A 7 10.21 -12.51 18.20
C THR A 7 9.02 -12.38 17.26
N MET A 8 8.02 -11.56 17.59
CA MET A 8 6.86 -11.41 16.74
C MET A 8 7.11 -10.40 15.65
N ALA A 9 6.74 -10.78 14.42
CA ALA A 9 6.85 -9.88 13.30
C ALA A 9 5.80 -8.77 13.42
N ARG A 10 6.14 -7.60 12.92
CA ARG A 10 5.23 -6.46 12.92
C ARG A 10 4.30 -6.53 11.73
N MET A 11 3.04 -6.22 11.95
CA MET A 11 2.01 -6.34 10.94
C MET A 11 1.90 -5.08 10.10
N ILE A 12 1.93 -5.25 8.78
CA ILE A 12 1.70 -4.18 7.82
C ILE A 12 0.49 -4.55 6.98
N PHE A 13 -0.46 -3.64 6.83
CA PHE A 13 -1.57 -3.83 5.90
C PHE A 13 -1.15 -3.30 4.54
N MET A 14 -1.23 -4.16 3.53
CA MET A 14 -1.02 -3.74 2.15
C MET A 14 -2.37 -3.66 1.48
N LEU A 15 -2.83 -2.43 1.22
CA LEU A 15 -4.17 -2.16 0.73
C LEU A 15 -4.12 -1.77 -0.74
N ASN A 16 -4.90 -2.44 -1.56
CA ASN A 16 -4.98 -2.16 -2.98
C ASN A 16 -6.40 -1.77 -3.37
N GLY A 17 -6.51 -0.70 -4.12
CA GLY A 17 -7.78 -0.11 -4.51
C GLY A 17 -8.38 -0.67 -5.79
N PRO A 18 -9.27 0.12 -6.42
CA PRO A 18 -10.11 -0.40 -7.51
C PRO A 18 -9.31 -0.82 -8.71
N ASN A 19 -9.81 -1.87 -9.35
CA ASN A 19 -9.28 -2.44 -10.58
C ASN A 19 -7.95 -3.17 -10.44
N LEU A 20 -7.32 -3.13 -9.27
CA LEU A 20 -6.05 -3.84 -9.09
C LEU A 20 -6.23 -5.36 -9.05
N ASN A 21 -7.46 -5.82 -8.82
CA ASN A 21 -7.78 -7.24 -8.96
C ASN A 21 -7.61 -7.73 -10.41
N LEU A 22 -7.60 -6.82 -11.39
CA LEU A 22 -7.43 -7.16 -12.80
C LEU A 22 -5.96 -7.04 -13.25
N LEU A 23 -5.06 -6.83 -12.32
CA LEU A 23 -3.65 -6.69 -12.65
C LEU A 23 -3.16 -7.95 -13.36
N GLY A 24 -2.37 -7.76 -14.42
CA GLY A 24 -1.94 -8.85 -15.29
C GLY A 24 -2.86 -9.13 -16.44
N LYS A 25 -4.13 -8.63 -16.38
CA LYS A 25 -5.11 -8.84 -17.43
C LYS A 25 -5.54 -7.56 -18.11
N ARG A 26 -5.43 -6.41 -17.40
CA ARG A 26 -5.90 -5.13 -17.90
C ARG A 26 -4.72 -4.26 -18.29
N GLN A 27 -4.71 -3.78 -19.52
CA GLN A 27 -3.70 -2.82 -20.00
C GLN A 27 -2.27 -3.22 -19.63
N PRO A 28 -1.81 -4.40 -20.09
CA PRO A 28 -0.46 -4.86 -19.69
C PRO A 28 0.64 -3.91 -20.16
N GLU A 29 0.38 -3.11 -21.20
CA GLU A 29 1.36 -2.15 -21.66
C GLU A 29 1.62 -1.04 -20.64
N ILE A 30 0.70 -0.84 -19.68
CA ILE A 30 0.86 0.15 -18.61
C ILE A 30 1.26 -0.51 -17.30
N TYR A 31 0.61 -1.64 -16.96
CA TYR A 31 0.72 -2.23 -15.63
C TYR A 31 1.52 -3.54 -15.61
N GLY A 32 1.88 -4.08 -16.79
CA GLY A 32 2.62 -5.34 -16.89
C GLY A 32 1.73 -6.57 -16.80
N HIS A 33 2.33 -7.74 -16.77
CA HIS A 33 1.64 -9.03 -16.78
C HIS A 33 1.53 -9.68 -15.39
N ASP A 34 2.20 -9.16 -14.39
CA ASP A 34 2.18 -9.75 -13.06
C ASP A 34 0.83 -9.47 -12.37
N THR A 35 0.39 -10.42 -11.57
CA THR A 35 -0.87 -10.31 -10.84
C THR A 35 -0.62 -9.84 -9.41
N LEU A 36 -1.70 -9.49 -8.69
CA LEU A 36 -1.58 -9.16 -7.26
C LEU A 36 -1.01 -10.34 -6.46
N ASN A 37 -1.32 -11.58 -6.86
CA ASN A 37 -0.76 -12.74 -6.16
C ASN A 37 0.75 -12.82 -6.34
N ASP A 38 1.25 -12.47 -7.52
CA ASP A 38 2.69 -12.42 -7.76
C ASP A 38 3.34 -11.37 -6.89
N ILE A 39 2.73 -10.20 -6.79
CA ILE A 39 3.23 -9.12 -5.95
C ILE A 39 3.22 -9.54 -4.48
N ALA A 40 2.14 -10.17 -4.03
CA ALA A 40 2.03 -10.61 -2.64
C ALA A 40 3.12 -11.61 -2.29
N ARG A 41 3.38 -12.56 -3.20
CA ARG A 41 4.40 -13.57 -2.97
C ARG A 41 5.79 -12.93 -2.83
N ASP A 42 6.11 -12.02 -3.75
CA ASP A 42 7.42 -11.36 -3.74
C ASP A 42 7.58 -10.48 -2.51
N CYS A 43 6.51 -9.78 -2.13
CA CYS A 43 6.55 -8.91 -0.96
C CYS A 43 6.65 -9.72 0.34
N ASP A 44 6.00 -10.89 0.41
CA ASP A 44 6.09 -11.73 1.60
C ASP A 44 7.50 -12.26 1.79
N LEU A 45 8.19 -12.60 0.69
CA LEU A 45 9.58 -13.03 0.79
C LEU A 45 10.47 -11.91 1.32
N ALA A 46 10.25 -10.68 0.86
CA ALA A 46 11.02 -9.55 1.35
C ALA A 46 10.68 -9.25 2.81
N ALA A 47 9.41 -9.34 3.17
CA ALA A 47 8.94 -9.04 4.52
C ALA A 47 9.53 -10.02 5.54
N ASP A 48 9.63 -11.30 5.17
CA ASP A 48 10.19 -12.30 6.07
C ASP A 48 11.60 -11.94 6.52
N LYS A 49 12.39 -11.36 5.64
CA LYS A 49 13.76 -10.99 5.96
C LYS A 49 13.84 -9.74 6.84
N LEU A 50 12.72 -9.03 6.98
CA LEU A 50 12.67 -7.76 7.70
C LEU A 50 11.83 -7.86 8.98
N ASP A 51 11.44 -9.07 9.34
CA ASP A 51 10.57 -9.32 10.50
C ASP A 51 9.25 -8.57 10.39
N LEU A 52 8.69 -8.56 9.19
CA LEU A 52 7.38 -8.01 8.92
C LEU A 52 6.43 -9.11 8.47
N THR A 53 5.16 -8.98 8.82
CA THR A 53 4.08 -9.81 8.30
C THR A 53 3.15 -8.91 7.52
N LEU A 54 2.76 -9.32 6.32
CA LEU A 54 1.89 -8.51 5.47
C LEU A 54 0.51 -9.13 5.40
N THR A 55 -0.51 -8.29 5.54
CA THR A 55 -1.89 -8.67 5.25
C THR A 55 -2.26 -7.98 3.95
N HIS A 56 -2.58 -8.77 2.92
CA HIS A 56 -2.86 -8.26 1.59
C HIS A 56 -4.37 -8.19 1.37
N LEU A 57 -4.88 -6.98 1.10
CA LEU A 57 -6.31 -6.74 0.91
C LEU A 57 -6.53 -5.90 -0.33
N GLN A 58 -7.57 -6.21 -1.09
CA GLN A 58 -7.92 -5.46 -2.30
C GLN A 58 -9.43 -5.29 -2.37
N SER A 59 -9.89 -4.09 -2.72
CA SER A 59 -11.32 -3.85 -2.93
C SER A 59 -11.54 -2.77 -3.98
N ASN A 60 -12.65 -2.91 -4.69
CA ASN A 60 -13.13 -1.87 -5.59
C ASN A 60 -14.04 -0.86 -4.88
N HIS A 61 -14.31 -1.07 -3.59
CA HIS A 61 -15.27 -0.26 -2.84
C HIS A 61 -14.56 0.65 -1.86
N GLU A 62 -14.86 1.94 -1.98
CA GLU A 62 -14.25 2.95 -1.12
C GLU A 62 -14.51 2.68 0.35
N GLY A 63 -15.75 2.34 0.70
CA GLY A 63 -16.11 2.07 2.09
C GLY A 63 -15.36 0.88 2.68
N GLN A 64 -15.11 -0.14 1.86
CA GLN A 64 -14.36 -1.30 2.33
C GLN A 64 -12.91 -0.91 2.65
N LEU A 65 -12.31 -0.06 1.81
CA LEU A 65 -10.95 0.40 2.07
C LEU A 65 -10.90 1.22 3.35
N ILE A 66 -11.91 2.04 3.58
CA ILE A 66 -12.01 2.84 4.81
C ILE A 66 -12.11 1.92 6.02
N ASP A 67 -12.96 0.88 5.94
CA ASP A 67 -13.10 -0.06 7.05
C ASP A 67 -11.80 -0.78 7.36
N TRP A 68 -11.05 -1.14 6.33
CA TRP A 68 -9.74 -1.77 6.53
C TRP A 68 -8.72 -0.81 7.15
N ILE A 69 -8.79 0.48 6.79
CA ILE A 69 -7.91 1.47 7.44
C ILE A 69 -8.26 1.56 8.93
N HIS A 70 -9.56 1.53 9.26
CA HIS A 70 -9.97 1.52 10.66
C HIS A 70 -9.49 0.25 11.37
N GLN A 71 -9.53 -0.89 10.69
CA GLN A 71 -9.02 -2.14 11.25
C GLN A 71 -7.51 -2.06 11.47
N ALA A 72 -6.78 -1.43 10.55
CA ALA A 72 -5.34 -1.26 10.68
C ALA A 72 -4.96 -0.48 11.93
N ARG A 73 -5.82 0.45 12.37
CA ARG A 73 -5.55 1.21 13.59
C ARG A 73 -5.39 0.29 14.80
N GLU A 74 -6.07 -0.85 14.78
CA GLU A 74 -6.03 -1.79 15.90
C GLU A 74 -5.02 -2.92 15.70
N GLU A 75 -4.74 -3.27 14.46
CA GLU A 75 -4.00 -4.50 14.15
C GLU A 75 -2.67 -4.29 13.46
N ALA A 76 -2.41 -3.14 12.88
CA ALA A 76 -1.22 -2.94 12.07
C ALA A 76 -0.35 -1.81 12.61
N GLU A 77 0.95 -1.92 12.34
CA GLU A 77 1.90 -0.88 12.71
C GLU A 77 2.20 0.04 11.54
N GLY A 78 1.86 -0.35 10.33
CA GLY A 78 2.05 0.47 9.14
C GLY A 78 1.10 0.08 8.03
N ILE A 79 0.95 0.96 7.04
CA ILE A 79 0.12 0.72 5.86
C ILE A 79 0.94 1.04 4.62
N ILE A 80 0.86 0.15 3.63
CA ILE A 80 1.31 0.43 2.26
C ILE A 80 0.05 0.40 1.41
N MET A 81 -0.24 1.50 0.72
CA MET A 81 -1.49 1.60 -0.02
C MET A 81 -1.27 2.03 -1.45
N ASN A 82 -1.84 1.25 -2.37
CA ASN A 82 -2.04 1.69 -3.75
C ASN A 82 -3.52 2.01 -3.88
N PRO A 83 -3.91 3.27 -3.79
CA PRO A 83 -5.33 3.62 -3.77
C PRO A 83 -5.98 3.56 -5.14
N GLY A 84 -5.21 3.32 -6.20
CA GLY A 84 -5.74 3.36 -7.55
C GLY A 84 -6.30 4.73 -7.84
N ALA A 85 -7.38 4.81 -8.59
CA ALA A 85 -7.98 6.08 -8.96
C ALA A 85 -8.59 6.83 -7.77
N PHE A 86 -8.83 6.15 -6.65
CA PHE A 86 -9.35 6.85 -5.46
C PHE A 86 -8.35 7.88 -4.93
N SER A 87 -7.06 7.76 -5.26
CA SER A 87 -6.09 8.78 -4.83
C SER A 87 -6.44 10.15 -5.40
N HIS A 88 -7.11 10.19 -6.55
CA HIS A 88 -7.42 11.44 -7.25
C HIS A 88 -8.79 11.99 -6.87
N SER A 89 -9.58 11.25 -6.11
CA SER A 89 -10.98 11.62 -5.86
C SER A 89 -11.46 11.47 -4.43
N SER A 90 -10.79 10.69 -3.60
CA SER A 90 -11.36 10.33 -2.30
C SER A 90 -10.80 11.12 -1.14
N ILE A 91 -11.51 12.15 -0.76
CA ILE A 91 -11.26 12.86 0.49
C ILE A 91 -11.60 11.95 1.67
N ALA A 92 -12.61 11.08 1.50
CA ALA A 92 -13.02 10.17 2.58
C ALA A 92 -11.89 9.19 2.96
N ILE A 93 -11.15 8.69 1.98
CA ILE A 93 -9.99 7.84 2.27
C ILE A 93 -8.90 8.65 2.97
N LEU A 94 -8.65 9.89 2.52
CA LEU A 94 -7.68 10.75 3.20
C LEU A 94 -8.06 10.93 4.67
N ASP A 95 -9.33 11.21 4.93
CA ASP A 95 -9.79 11.42 6.30
C ASP A 95 -9.60 10.15 7.15
N ALA A 96 -9.87 8.98 6.57
CA ALA A 96 -9.64 7.73 7.27
C ALA A 96 -8.15 7.53 7.57
N LEU A 97 -7.29 7.79 6.59
CA LEU A 97 -5.84 7.66 6.78
C LEU A 97 -5.30 8.61 7.84
N ASN A 98 -5.92 9.78 7.98
CA ASN A 98 -5.53 10.71 9.03
C ASN A 98 -5.83 10.19 10.44
N THR A 99 -6.68 9.16 10.58
CA THR A 99 -6.93 8.53 11.87
C THR A 99 -5.90 7.45 12.22
N PHE A 100 -5.05 7.07 11.27
CA PHE A 100 -4.04 6.05 11.48
C PHE A 100 -2.75 6.72 11.92
N GLU A 101 -2.14 6.22 12.98
CA GLU A 101 -0.99 6.90 13.59
C GLU A 101 0.36 6.36 13.13
N GLY A 102 0.40 5.21 12.49
CA GLY A 102 1.65 4.62 12.01
C GLY A 102 2.09 5.20 10.67
N PRO A 103 3.24 4.72 10.17
CA PRO A 103 3.70 5.17 8.86
C PRO A 103 2.82 4.64 7.74
N LEU A 104 2.64 5.48 6.73
CA LEU A 104 1.89 5.17 5.53
C LEU A 104 2.75 5.48 4.31
N LEU A 105 2.89 4.52 3.42
CA LEU A 105 3.53 4.75 2.12
C LEU A 105 2.52 4.55 1.01
N GLU A 106 2.51 5.46 0.05
CA GLU A 106 1.63 5.41 -1.11
C GLU A 106 2.39 4.85 -2.29
N VAL A 107 1.78 3.90 -3.02
CA VAL A 107 2.41 3.26 -4.17
C VAL A 107 1.51 3.38 -5.38
N HIS A 108 2.07 3.75 -6.51
CA HIS A 108 1.44 3.70 -7.82
C HIS A 108 2.34 2.94 -8.76
N ILE A 109 1.78 1.99 -9.51
CA ILE A 109 2.53 1.18 -10.47
C ILE A 109 3.01 2.05 -11.62
N SER A 110 2.10 2.84 -12.20
CA SER A 110 2.45 3.73 -13.29
C SER A 110 3.00 5.05 -12.75
N ASN A 111 3.71 5.77 -13.62
CA ASN A 111 4.09 7.14 -13.26
C ASN A 111 2.89 8.04 -13.55
N ILE A 112 2.15 8.38 -12.51
CA ILE A 112 0.92 9.16 -12.62
C ILE A 112 1.20 10.55 -13.19
N HIS A 113 2.42 11.04 -13.09
CA HIS A 113 2.80 12.36 -13.61
C HIS A 113 3.02 12.37 -15.11
N LYS A 114 3.08 11.19 -15.74
CA LYS A 114 3.17 11.08 -17.19
C LYS A 114 1.83 10.74 -17.82
N ARG A 115 0.78 10.75 -17.04
CA ARG A 115 -0.57 10.42 -17.50
C ARG A 115 -1.40 11.69 -17.54
N GLU A 116 -2.74 11.54 -17.62
CA GLU A 116 -3.63 12.70 -17.71
C GLU A 116 -3.49 13.62 -16.50
N SER A 117 -3.68 14.91 -16.72
CA SER A 117 -3.44 15.90 -15.66
C SER A 117 -4.27 15.65 -14.41
N PHE A 118 -5.46 15.06 -14.54
CA PHE A 118 -6.29 14.80 -13.36
C PHE A 118 -5.69 13.72 -12.46
N ARG A 119 -4.65 12.99 -12.91
CA ARG A 119 -3.96 11.99 -12.10
C ARG A 119 -2.73 12.56 -11.38
N HIS A 120 -2.42 13.84 -11.60
CA HIS A 120 -1.22 14.42 -11.01
C HIS A 120 -1.40 14.82 -9.55
N HIS A 121 -2.64 14.81 -9.05
CA HIS A 121 -2.93 15.15 -7.65
C HIS A 121 -3.41 13.90 -6.92
N SER A 122 -2.88 13.67 -5.73
CA SER A 122 -3.31 12.58 -4.87
C SER A 122 -3.65 13.13 -3.49
N TYR A 123 -4.89 12.89 -3.04
CA TYR A 123 -5.28 13.23 -1.68
C TYR A 123 -4.49 12.39 -0.66
N VAL A 124 -4.19 11.13 -1.00
CA VAL A 124 -3.46 10.24 -0.09
C VAL A 124 -2.06 10.78 0.20
N SER A 125 -1.45 11.45 -0.78
CA SER A 125 -0.11 12.02 -0.62
C SER A 125 -0.05 13.08 0.47
N LEU A 126 -1.19 13.69 0.82
CA LEU A 126 -1.22 14.68 1.90
C LEU A 126 -0.97 14.04 3.27
N ARG A 127 -1.19 12.72 3.39
CA ARG A 127 -0.99 12.00 4.64
C ARG A 127 0.25 11.12 4.61
N ALA A 128 0.63 10.60 3.45
CA ALA A 128 1.69 9.58 3.35
C ALA A 128 3.05 10.14 3.73
N GLU A 129 3.87 9.33 4.39
CA GLU A 129 5.27 9.67 4.67
C GLU A 129 6.10 9.67 3.39
N GLY A 130 5.70 8.90 2.40
CA GLY A 130 6.42 8.85 1.12
C GLY A 130 5.53 8.33 0.01
N VAL A 131 5.91 8.65 -1.23
CA VAL A 131 5.16 8.26 -2.43
C VAL A 131 6.12 7.59 -3.40
N ILE A 132 5.74 6.43 -3.90
CA ILE A 132 6.50 5.71 -4.92
C ILE A 132 5.61 5.61 -6.13
N ALA A 133 6.07 6.10 -7.27
CA ALA A 133 5.27 6.09 -8.50
C ALA A 133 6.17 5.81 -9.69
N GLY A 134 5.69 4.96 -10.60
CA GLY A 134 6.37 4.75 -11.87
C GLY A 134 7.42 3.65 -11.88
N PHE A 135 7.50 2.85 -10.83
CA PHE A 135 8.50 1.78 -10.74
C PHE A 135 7.89 0.40 -11.03
N GLY A 136 6.71 0.38 -11.66
CA GLY A 136 6.01 -0.89 -11.91
C GLY A 136 5.70 -1.59 -10.60
N ILE A 137 5.67 -2.91 -10.65
CA ILE A 137 5.37 -3.68 -9.43
C ILE A 137 6.52 -3.64 -8.43
N ASP A 138 7.71 -3.25 -8.87
CA ASP A 138 8.85 -3.14 -7.96
C ASP A 138 8.59 -2.12 -6.86
N GLY A 139 7.70 -1.16 -7.10
CA GLY A 139 7.36 -0.15 -6.11
C GLY A 139 6.87 -0.73 -4.80
N TYR A 140 6.15 -1.85 -4.85
CA TYR A 140 5.66 -2.50 -3.64
C TYR A 140 6.80 -3.01 -2.77
N GLY A 141 7.79 -3.66 -3.38
CA GLY A 141 8.96 -4.15 -2.65
C GLY A 141 9.80 -3.03 -2.07
N ILE A 142 9.92 -1.93 -2.81
CA ILE A 142 10.61 -0.73 -2.32
C ILE A 142 9.89 -0.20 -1.07
N ALA A 143 8.55 -0.18 -1.09
CA ALA A 143 7.77 0.26 0.05
C ALA A 143 7.96 -0.65 1.27
N VAL A 144 8.00 -1.97 1.05
CA VAL A 144 8.23 -2.92 2.14
C VAL A 144 9.59 -2.66 2.80
N GLN A 145 10.62 -2.46 1.99
CA GLN A 145 11.95 -2.16 2.50
C GLN A 145 11.96 -0.86 3.32
N HIS A 146 11.29 0.16 2.79
CA HIS A 146 11.33 1.47 3.44
C HIS A 146 10.48 1.53 4.71
N ILE A 147 9.31 0.90 4.71
CA ILE A 147 8.46 0.94 5.90
C ILE A 147 9.13 0.24 7.08
N ALA A 148 9.93 -0.79 6.80
CA ALA A 148 10.71 -1.43 7.85
C ALA A 148 11.66 -0.44 8.52
N LYS A 149 12.26 0.45 7.73
CA LYS A 149 13.15 1.47 8.28
C LYS A 149 12.39 2.48 9.11
N LEU A 150 11.21 2.89 8.65
CA LEU A 150 10.39 3.87 9.38
C LEU A 150 9.96 3.33 10.75
N LEU A 151 9.75 2.03 10.85
CA LEU A 151 9.29 1.42 12.10
C LEU A 151 10.42 1.25 13.12
N THR A 152 11.67 1.36 12.72
CA THR A 152 12.79 1.22 13.63
C THR A 152 13.37 2.55 14.07
N THR A 153 12.81 3.66 13.64
CA THR A 153 13.32 5.00 14.03
C THR A 153 12.49 5.68 15.13
#